data_0fd9bc8dfec57adb9652c300b94f8d8b
#
_entry.id   0fd9bc8dfec57adb9652c300b94f8d8b
#
_cell.length_a   1.000
_cell.length_b   1.000
_cell.length_c   1.000
_cell.angle_alpha   90.00
_cell.angle_beta   90.00
_cell.angle_gamma   90.00
#
_symmetry.space_group_name_H-M   'P 1'
#
loop_
_entity.id
_entity.type
_entity.pdbx_description
1 polymer ?
#
loop_
_entity_poly.entity_id
_entity_poly.type
_entity_poly.pdbx_seq_one_letter_code
_entity_poly.pdbx_strand_id
1 'polypeptide(L)'
;KEGAEVISYARLEKILKEKGNGKTELSPEAGLSTRTVAKIAKGEKLSTHSLNRIAGYLNVAPELLCRKEADNKILQILRDEKEIQLSGGLYHELQVRMTYNSNHMEGSKLSEEQTRLIFETNTINMGDGIPVDDILETVHHFRAIDYCIDIAEEKLTEEIIKKLHYMLKHDTKDAAFPWFAVGDYKKRANVVVGRETSKPSEVARDMRALLERYNARGNVT
;
A
#
# COMPACT_ATOMS: atom_id res chain seq x y z
N LYS A 1 -28.21 -15.42 -4.84
CA LYS A 1 -28.41 -14.00 -4.47
C LYS A 1 -27.00 -13.43 -4.36
N GLU A 2 -26.58 -12.66 -5.35
CA GLU A 2 -25.37 -11.84 -5.25
C GLU A 2 -25.54 -10.94 -4.04
N GLY A 3 -24.59 -10.97 -3.09
CA GLY A 3 -24.56 -10.09 -1.96
C GLY A 3 -24.53 -8.64 -2.42
N ALA A 4 -25.25 -7.75 -1.77
CA ALA A 4 -25.22 -6.33 -2.10
C ALA A 4 -23.76 -5.83 -2.00
N GLU A 5 -23.29 -5.18 -3.06
CA GLU A 5 -21.95 -4.59 -3.12
C GLU A 5 -21.84 -3.48 -2.06
N VAL A 6 -20.94 -3.65 -1.09
CA VAL A 6 -20.68 -2.65 -0.04
C VAL A 6 -19.59 -1.69 -0.53
N ILE A 7 -19.79 -0.40 -0.28
CA ILE A 7 -18.91 0.67 -0.75
C ILE A 7 -18.26 1.37 0.45
N SER A 8 -16.94 1.44 0.45
CA SER A 8 -16.19 2.27 1.40
C SER A 8 -16.16 3.73 0.95
N TYR A 9 -16.51 4.62 1.86
CA TYR A 9 -16.48 6.08 1.70
C TYR A 9 -15.39 6.73 2.56
N ALA A 10 -14.39 5.99 3.01
CA ALA A 10 -13.28 6.50 3.83
C ALA A 10 -12.57 7.68 3.17
N ARG A 11 -12.39 7.64 1.85
CA ARG A 11 -11.81 8.76 1.08
C ARG A 11 -12.65 10.03 1.13
N LEU A 12 -13.96 9.90 0.99
CA LEU A 12 -14.89 11.03 1.14
C LEU A 12 -14.79 11.62 2.55
N GLU A 13 -14.76 10.78 3.57
CA GLU A 13 -14.66 11.22 4.97
C GLU A 13 -13.36 11.98 5.24
N LYS A 14 -12.25 11.50 4.70
CA LYS A 14 -10.95 12.18 4.78
C LYS A 14 -11.02 13.58 4.14
N ILE A 15 -11.50 13.67 2.89
CA ILE A 15 -11.59 14.94 2.16
C ILE A 15 -12.49 15.93 2.92
N LEU A 16 -13.61 15.48 3.47
CA LEU A 16 -14.49 16.31 4.28
C LEU A 16 -13.77 16.83 5.52
N LYS A 17 -13.08 15.96 6.26
CA LYS A 17 -12.31 16.33 7.45
C LYS A 17 -11.22 17.37 7.15
N GLU A 18 -10.49 17.19 6.05
CA GLU A 18 -9.45 18.13 5.60
C GLU A 18 -10.03 19.53 5.28
N LYS A 19 -11.28 19.57 4.82
CA LYS A 19 -12.01 20.83 4.56
C LYS A 19 -12.75 21.38 5.78
N GLY A 20 -12.65 20.73 6.93
CA GLY A 20 -13.35 21.11 8.16
C GLY A 20 -14.86 20.82 8.15
N ASN A 21 -15.31 19.97 7.24
CA ASN A 21 -16.72 19.66 7.00
C ASN A 21 -17.09 18.28 7.54
N GLY A 22 -18.35 18.11 7.96
CA GLY A 22 -18.94 16.82 8.32
C GLY A 22 -19.84 16.25 7.21
N LYS A 23 -20.22 14.97 7.34
CA LYS A 23 -21.15 14.32 6.38
C LYS A 23 -22.52 15.02 6.33
N THR A 24 -22.97 15.64 7.42
CA THR A 24 -24.25 16.34 7.53
C THR A 24 -24.31 17.58 6.64
N GLU A 25 -23.16 18.20 6.38
CA GLU A 25 -23.04 19.40 5.53
C GLU A 25 -23.19 19.09 4.04
N LEU A 26 -23.02 17.83 3.64
CA LEU A 26 -23.28 17.42 2.26
C LEU A 26 -24.74 17.62 1.83
N SER A 27 -25.68 17.62 2.78
CA SER A 27 -27.09 17.81 2.45
C SER A 27 -27.39 19.24 1.96
N PRO A 28 -27.05 20.30 2.69
CA PRO A 28 -27.27 21.67 2.20
C PRO A 28 -26.30 22.07 1.09
N GLU A 29 -25.00 21.80 1.26
CA GLU A 29 -23.95 22.35 0.40
C GLU A 29 -23.82 21.65 -0.97
N ALA A 30 -23.88 20.31 -0.98
CA ALA A 30 -23.90 19.54 -2.22
C ALA A 30 -25.34 19.29 -2.73
N GLY A 31 -26.36 19.81 -2.04
CA GLY A 31 -27.76 19.67 -2.39
C GLY A 31 -28.25 18.23 -2.41
N LEU A 32 -27.74 17.39 -1.52
CA LEU A 32 -28.14 15.99 -1.39
C LEU A 32 -29.33 15.83 -0.45
N SER A 33 -30.16 14.81 -0.68
CA SER A 33 -31.19 14.46 0.30
C SER A 33 -30.58 13.80 1.54
N THR A 34 -31.22 13.95 2.69
CA THR A 34 -30.83 13.26 3.94
C THR A 34 -30.78 11.73 3.75
N ARG A 35 -31.64 11.18 2.89
CA ARG A 35 -31.65 9.76 2.50
C ARG A 35 -30.35 9.39 1.76
N THR A 36 -29.83 10.26 0.90
CA THR A 36 -28.56 10.03 0.17
C THR A 36 -27.37 10.06 1.13
N VAL A 37 -27.36 10.99 2.08
CA VAL A 37 -26.33 11.04 3.14
C VAL A 37 -26.37 9.79 4.02
N ALA A 38 -27.56 9.29 4.38
CA ALA A 38 -27.71 8.06 5.14
C ALA A 38 -27.17 6.81 4.40
N LYS A 39 -27.21 6.79 3.05
CA LYS A 39 -26.61 5.73 2.24
C LYS A 39 -25.09 5.68 2.37
N ILE A 40 -24.44 6.84 2.44
CA ILE A 40 -22.98 6.92 2.67
C ILE A 40 -22.61 6.24 3.99
N ALA A 41 -23.36 6.55 5.06
CA ALA A 41 -23.12 5.95 6.38
C ALA A 41 -23.35 4.43 6.44
N LYS A 42 -24.15 3.89 5.49
CA LYS A 42 -24.46 2.46 5.40
C LYS A 42 -23.57 1.72 4.37
N GLY A 43 -22.65 2.39 3.71
CA GLY A 43 -21.87 1.80 2.64
C GLY A 43 -22.68 1.40 1.40
N GLU A 44 -23.85 2.01 1.18
CA GLU A 44 -24.70 1.73 0.01
C GLU A 44 -24.21 2.50 -1.20
N LYS A 45 -24.29 1.88 -2.39
CA LYS A 45 -23.92 2.51 -3.66
C LYS A 45 -24.76 3.76 -3.94
N LEU A 46 -24.07 4.86 -4.19
CA LEU A 46 -24.70 6.09 -4.66
C LEU A 46 -24.91 6.07 -6.18
N SER A 47 -25.86 6.87 -6.66
CA SER A 47 -25.98 7.12 -8.10
C SER A 47 -24.80 7.97 -8.61
N THR A 48 -24.44 7.80 -9.89
CA THR A 48 -23.44 8.62 -10.56
C THR A 48 -23.75 10.13 -10.43
N HIS A 49 -25.04 10.49 -10.50
CA HIS A 49 -25.48 11.87 -10.30
C HIS A 49 -25.12 12.39 -8.91
N SER A 50 -25.36 11.62 -7.84
CA SER A 50 -25.03 12.00 -6.47
C SER A 50 -23.51 12.10 -6.26
N LEU A 51 -22.73 11.15 -6.83
CA LEU A 51 -21.25 11.20 -6.77
C LEU A 51 -20.73 12.44 -7.49
N ASN A 52 -21.22 12.76 -8.68
CA ASN A 52 -20.81 13.96 -9.42
C ASN A 52 -21.12 15.27 -8.66
N ARG A 53 -22.22 15.33 -7.95
CA ARG A 53 -22.57 16.50 -7.11
C ARG A 53 -21.60 16.66 -5.95
N ILE A 54 -21.29 15.59 -5.23
CA ILE A 54 -20.30 15.60 -4.15
C ILE A 54 -18.92 15.98 -4.71
N ALA A 55 -18.51 15.39 -5.83
CA ALA A 55 -17.26 15.66 -6.50
C ALA A 55 -17.13 17.13 -6.91
N GLY A 56 -18.18 17.71 -7.48
CA GLY A 56 -18.22 19.13 -7.86
C GLY A 56 -18.12 20.05 -6.64
N TYR A 57 -18.84 19.75 -5.56
CA TYR A 57 -18.76 20.51 -4.30
C TYR A 57 -17.35 20.46 -3.68
N LEU A 58 -16.73 19.28 -3.69
CA LEU A 58 -15.40 19.09 -3.11
C LEU A 58 -14.25 19.43 -4.06
N ASN A 59 -14.55 19.71 -5.34
CA ASN A 59 -13.58 19.95 -6.43
C ASN A 59 -12.56 18.82 -6.58
N VAL A 60 -13.07 17.58 -6.65
CA VAL A 60 -12.29 16.35 -6.85
C VAL A 60 -12.92 15.48 -7.94
N ALA A 61 -12.18 14.51 -8.46
CA ALA A 61 -12.74 13.52 -9.38
C ALA A 61 -13.69 12.56 -8.65
N PRO A 62 -14.85 12.18 -9.24
CA PRO A 62 -15.82 11.29 -8.58
C PRO A 62 -15.26 9.95 -8.14
N GLU A 63 -14.28 9.42 -8.87
CA GLU A 63 -13.61 8.13 -8.61
C GLU A 63 -12.78 8.16 -7.31
N LEU A 64 -12.44 9.37 -6.83
CA LEU A 64 -11.70 9.56 -5.57
C LEU A 64 -12.58 9.53 -4.34
N LEU A 65 -13.93 9.50 -4.48
CA LEU A 65 -14.84 9.61 -3.34
C LEU A 65 -15.08 8.30 -2.62
N CYS A 66 -15.06 7.19 -3.34
CA CYS A 66 -15.36 5.88 -2.78
C CYS A 66 -14.73 4.76 -3.60
N ARG A 67 -14.72 3.57 -3.02
CA ARG A 67 -14.33 2.33 -3.71
C ARG A 67 -15.20 1.17 -3.22
N LYS A 68 -15.25 0.07 -3.97
CA LYS A 68 -15.82 -1.18 -3.49
C LYS A 68 -15.01 -1.67 -2.27
N GLU A 69 -15.69 -2.15 -1.24
CA GLU A 69 -15.01 -2.81 -0.12
C GLU A 69 -14.30 -4.08 -0.58
N ALA A 70 -13.17 -4.37 0.05
CA ALA A 70 -12.47 -5.62 -0.15
C ALA A 70 -13.27 -6.79 0.43
N ASP A 71 -13.19 -7.96 -0.21
CA ASP A 71 -13.84 -9.18 0.31
C ASP A 71 -13.21 -9.61 1.65
N ASN A 72 -11.92 -9.32 1.85
CA ASN A 72 -11.21 -9.55 3.11
C ASN A 72 -11.36 -8.35 4.06
N LYS A 73 -11.95 -8.57 5.23
CA LYS A 73 -12.19 -7.52 6.23
C LYS A 73 -10.91 -6.86 6.74
N ILE A 74 -9.81 -7.61 6.90
CA ILE A 74 -8.53 -7.06 7.35
C ILE A 74 -7.98 -6.10 6.28
N LEU A 75 -8.03 -6.53 5.01
CA LEU A 75 -7.60 -5.68 3.89
C LEU A 75 -8.44 -4.39 3.82
N GLN A 76 -9.76 -4.49 4.06
CA GLN A 76 -10.61 -3.30 4.08
C GLN A 76 -10.21 -2.35 5.21
N ILE A 77 -9.96 -2.87 6.43
CA ILE A 77 -9.50 -2.05 7.56
C ILE A 77 -8.18 -1.36 7.22
N LEU A 78 -7.20 -2.10 6.67
CA LEU A 78 -5.91 -1.53 6.27
C LEU A 78 -6.08 -0.40 5.24
N ARG A 79 -6.97 -0.58 4.27
CA ARG A 79 -7.26 0.43 3.24
C ARG A 79 -7.92 1.69 3.83
N ASP A 80 -8.89 1.51 4.72
CA ASP A 80 -9.61 2.62 5.32
C ASP A 80 -8.72 3.40 6.30
N GLU A 81 -7.95 2.71 7.13
CA GLU A 81 -7.00 3.34 8.06
C GLU A 81 -5.85 4.05 7.32
N LYS A 82 -5.32 3.44 6.21
CA LYS A 82 -4.37 4.08 5.32
C LYS A 82 -4.93 5.39 4.74
N GLU A 83 -6.17 5.36 4.28
CA GLU A 83 -6.81 6.53 3.66
C GLU A 83 -6.94 7.70 4.62
N ILE A 84 -7.36 7.44 5.86
CA ILE A 84 -7.53 8.48 6.89
C ILE A 84 -6.26 8.74 7.72
N GLN A 85 -5.16 8.03 7.44
CA GLN A 85 -3.89 8.09 8.19
C GLN A 85 -4.12 7.93 9.71
N LEU A 86 -4.85 6.87 10.08
CA LEU A 86 -5.19 6.61 11.48
C LEU A 86 -3.95 6.25 12.29
N SER A 87 -3.63 7.08 13.29
CA SER A 87 -2.54 6.79 14.22
C SER A 87 -2.94 5.67 15.20
N GLY A 88 -2.03 4.72 15.46
CA GLY A 88 -2.24 3.62 16.40
C GLY A 88 -3.19 2.53 15.92
N GLY A 89 -3.67 2.59 14.66
CA GLY A 89 -4.48 1.55 14.05
C GLY A 89 -3.66 0.37 13.52
N LEU A 90 -4.35 -0.62 12.94
CA LEU A 90 -3.73 -1.81 12.36
C LEU A 90 -2.75 -1.47 11.23
N TYR A 91 -3.13 -0.54 10.35
CA TYR A 91 -2.27 -0.06 9.26
C TYR A 91 -0.99 0.59 9.81
N HIS A 92 -1.10 1.46 10.81
CA HIS A 92 0.04 2.11 11.43
C HIS A 92 1.02 1.10 12.07
N GLU A 93 0.51 0.15 12.85
CA GLU A 93 1.33 -0.89 13.47
C GLU A 93 1.94 -1.84 12.43
N LEU A 94 1.20 -2.18 11.37
CA LEU A 94 1.72 -2.97 10.25
C LEU A 94 2.90 -2.26 9.59
N GLN A 95 2.75 -0.97 9.26
CA GLN A 95 3.80 -0.17 8.63
C GLN A 95 5.07 -0.16 9.48
N VAL A 96 4.96 0.16 10.76
CA VAL A 96 6.13 0.28 11.63
C VAL A 96 6.80 -1.07 11.87
N ARG A 97 6.03 -2.07 12.33
CA ARG A 97 6.61 -3.35 12.75
C ARG A 97 7.10 -4.20 11.59
N MET A 98 6.35 -4.24 10.50
CA MET A 98 6.77 -5.03 9.33
C MET A 98 8.02 -4.42 8.70
N THR A 99 8.09 -3.10 8.59
CA THR A 99 9.27 -2.41 8.06
C THR A 99 10.47 -2.62 8.97
N TYR A 100 10.33 -2.41 10.26
CA TYR A 100 11.41 -2.65 11.21
C TYR A 100 11.93 -4.10 11.12
N ASN A 101 11.04 -5.08 11.26
CA ASN A 101 11.46 -6.49 11.27
C ASN A 101 12.11 -6.92 9.95
N SER A 102 11.56 -6.52 8.81
CA SER A 102 12.11 -6.85 7.49
C SER A 102 13.51 -6.26 7.32
N ASN A 103 13.67 -4.97 7.58
CA ASN A 103 14.95 -4.29 7.42
C ASN A 103 15.99 -4.76 8.46
N HIS A 104 15.56 -5.07 9.69
CA HIS A 104 16.45 -5.59 10.71
C HIS A 104 17.01 -6.97 10.34
N MET A 105 16.20 -7.85 9.74
CA MET A 105 16.68 -9.14 9.21
C MET A 105 17.73 -8.96 8.08
N GLU A 106 17.63 -7.89 7.33
CA GLU A 106 18.61 -7.54 6.27
C GLU A 106 19.83 -6.75 6.80
N GLY A 107 19.89 -6.51 8.12
CA GLY A 107 21.05 -5.90 8.80
C GLY A 107 20.95 -4.40 9.01
N SER A 108 19.79 -3.78 8.82
CA SER A 108 19.57 -2.37 9.16
C SER A 108 19.86 -2.10 10.64
N LYS A 109 20.47 -0.95 10.90
CA LYS A 109 20.80 -0.47 12.24
C LYS A 109 19.72 0.37 12.89
N LEU A 110 18.63 0.68 12.18
CA LEU A 110 17.52 1.42 12.73
C LEU A 110 16.79 0.61 13.81
N SER A 111 16.45 1.27 14.90
CA SER A 111 15.55 0.70 15.92
C SER A 111 14.09 0.77 15.48
N GLU A 112 13.20 0.03 16.15
CA GLU A 112 11.76 0.14 15.92
C GLU A 112 11.25 1.56 16.21
N GLU A 113 11.79 2.20 17.27
CA GLU A 113 11.43 3.57 17.65
C GLU A 113 11.85 4.59 16.57
N GLN A 114 13.04 4.44 16.00
CA GLN A 114 13.49 5.28 14.88
C GLN A 114 12.65 5.03 13.61
N THR A 115 12.30 3.77 13.33
CA THR A 115 11.41 3.40 12.22
C THR A 115 10.04 4.05 12.39
N ARG A 116 9.48 4.02 13.62
CA ARG A 116 8.22 4.67 13.97
C ARG A 116 8.30 6.19 13.78
N LEU A 117 9.37 6.82 14.25
CA LEU A 117 9.57 8.25 14.12
C LEU A 117 9.62 8.68 12.64
N ILE A 118 10.32 7.91 11.79
CA ILE A 118 10.36 8.17 10.35
C ILE A 118 8.96 8.09 9.75
N PHE A 119 8.19 7.06 10.11
CA PHE A 119 6.84 6.86 9.60
C PHE A 119 5.89 7.99 10.00
N GLU A 120 5.91 8.37 11.27
CA GLU A 120 4.96 9.34 11.84
C GLU A 120 5.29 10.79 11.47
N THR A 121 6.57 11.13 11.36
CA THR A 121 7.01 12.53 11.29
C THR A 121 7.86 12.85 10.06
N ASN A 122 8.27 11.85 9.30
CA ASN A 122 9.26 11.98 8.21
C ASN A 122 10.58 12.61 8.69
N THR A 123 10.94 12.39 9.95
CA THR A 123 12.20 12.85 10.57
C THR A 123 12.91 11.69 11.26
N ILE A 124 14.17 11.88 11.59
CA ILE A 124 14.96 10.91 12.34
C ILE A 124 15.83 11.61 13.37
N ASN A 125 15.88 11.09 14.59
CA ASN A 125 16.91 11.44 15.55
C ASN A 125 18.17 10.66 15.19
N MET A 126 19.15 11.34 14.61
CA MET A 126 20.39 10.74 14.18
C MET A 126 21.22 10.33 15.39
N GLY A 127 21.33 9.02 15.62
CA GLY A 127 22.46 8.46 16.32
C GLY A 127 23.66 8.36 15.36
N ASP A 128 24.89 8.40 15.89
CA ASP A 128 26.08 8.29 15.07
C ASP A 128 26.12 6.96 14.29
N GLY A 129 26.37 7.04 12.99
CA GLY A 129 26.70 5.90 12.14
C GLY A 129 25.53 5.09 11.61
N ILE A 130 24.31 5.67 11.47
CA ILE A 130 23.23 5.07 10.71
C ILE A 130 23.51 5.26 9.21
N PRO A 131 23.61 4.17 8.42
CA PRO A 131 23.78 4.27 6.98
C PRO A 131 22.59 4.99 6.32
N VAL A 132 22.86 5.83 5.32
CA VAL A 132 21.79 6.50 4.56
C VAL A 132 20.88 5.48 3.86
N ASP A 133 21.43 4.39 3.38
CA ASP A 133 20.67 3.30 2.75
C ASP A 133 19.64 2.70 3.70
N ASP A 134 19.93 2.56 5.00
CA ASP A 134 18.96 2.05 5.98
C ASP A 134 17.71 2.97 6.07
N ILE A 135 17.93 4.28 5.98
CA ILE A 135 16.85 5.27 6.01
C ILE A 135 16.04 5.21 4.70
N LEU A 136 16.74 5.17 3.55
CA LEU A 136 16.11 5.08 2.24
C LEU A 136 15.27 3.80 2.12
N GLU A 137 15.86 2.65 2.46
CA GLU A 137 15.16 1.36 2.42
C GLU A 137 13.95 1.34 3.35
N THR A 138 14.02 2.01 4.51
CA THR A 138 12.89 2.14 5.43
C THR A 138 11.74 2.93 4.80
N VAL A 139 12.02 4.10 4.23
CA VAL A 139 11.01 4.92 3.54
C VAL A 139 10.44 4.17 2.33
N HIS A 140 11.29 3.48 1.59
CA HIS A 140 10.89 2.67 0.43
C HIS A 140 10.00 1.49 0.85
N HIS A 141 10.29 0.87 1.98
CA HIS A 141 9.50 -0.24 2.50
C HIS A 141 8.08 0.19 2.87
N PHE A 142 7.90 1.36 3.49
CA PHE A 142 6.56 1.92 3.74
C PHE A 142 5.76 2.05 2.44
N ARG A 143 6.38 2.60 1.38
CA ARG A 143 5.74 2.74 0.07
C ARG A 143 5.42 1.39 -0.58
N ALA A 144 6.30 0.40 -0.38
CA ALA A 144 6.09 -0.95 -0.89
C ALA A 144 4.91 -1.65 -0.18
N ILE A 145 4.76 -1.48 1.14
CA ILE A 145 3.58 -1.97 1.89
C ILE A 145 2.32 -1.29 1.37
N ASP A 146 2.34 0.02 1.18
CA ASP A 146 1.21 0.76 0.62
C ASP A 146 0.78 0.22 -0.74
N TYR A 147 1.75 -0.02 -1.61
CA TYR A 147 1.50 -0.61 -2.91
C TYR A 147 0.90 -2.03 -2.79
N CYS A 148 1.44 -2.87 -1.89
CA CYS A 148 0.88 -4.20 -1.64
C CYS A 148 -0.58 -4.16 -1.16
N ILE A 149 -0.92 -3.24 -0.25
CA ILE A 149 -2.30 -3.06 0.21
C ILE A 149 -3.23 -2.66 -0.94
N ASP A 150 -2.76 -1.79 -1.84
CA ASP A 150 -3.57 -1.32 -2.97
C ASP A 150 -3.87 -2.43 -3.97
N ILE A 151 -2.89 -3.30 -4.26
CA ILE A 151 -3.00 -4.36 -5.27
C ILE A 151 -3.29 -5.75 -4.69
N ALA A 152 -3.62 -5.86 -3.39
CA ALA A 152 -3.69 -7.16 -2.69
C ALA A 152 -4.66 -8.17 -3.31
N GLU A 153 -5.66 -7.70 -4.08
CA GLU A 153 -6.64 -8.55 -4.78
C GLU A 153 -6.24 -8.86 -6.24
N GLU A 154 -5.11 -8.34 -6.70
CA GLU A 154 -4.60 -8.61 -8.03
C GLU A 154 -3.82 -9.92 -8.08
N LYS A 155 -3.75 -10.54 -9.26
CA LYS A 155 -2.88 -11.70 -9.45
C LYS A 155 -1.43 -11.28 -9.37
N LEU A 156 -0.62 -12.07 -8.64
CA LEU A 156 0.82 -11.85 -8.59
C LEU A 156 1.46 -12.07 -9.97
N THR A 157 2.20 -11.09 -10.45
CA THR A 157 2.89 -11.12 -11.75
C THR A 157 4.39 -10.83 -11.62
N GLU A 158 5.15 -11.09 -12.69
CA GLU A 158 6.58 -10.73 -12.74
C GLU A 158 6.77 -9.21 -12.58
N GLU A 159 5.89 -8.42 -13.18
CA GLU A 159 5.93 -6.95 -13.13
C GLU A 159 5.75 -6.44 -11.70
N ILE A 160 4.84 -7.03 -10.93
CA ILE A 160 4.64 -6.68 -9.51
C ILE A 160 5.91 -6.97 -8.71
N ILE A 161 6.51 -8.15 -8.89
CA ILE A 161 7.74 -8.54 -8.18
C ILE A 161 8.89 -7.60 -8.53
N LYS A 162 9.09 -7.32 -9.82
CA LYS A 162 10.12 -6.40 -10.31
C LYS A 162 9.89 -4.98 -9.81
N LYS A 163 8.64 -4.52 -9.78
CA LYS A 163 8.26 -3.22 -9.24
C LYS A 163 8.56 -3.10 -7.75
N LEU A 164 8.23 -4.12 -6.96
CA LEU A 164 8.57 -4.16 -5.54
C LEU A 164 10.09 -4.10 -5.31
N HIS A 165 10.87 -4.88 -6.08
CA HIS A 165 12.33 -4.83 -6.02
C HIS A 165 12.86 -3.43 -6.39
N TYR A 166 12.30 -2.81 -7.44
CA TYR A 166 12.64 -1.43 -7.79
C TYR A 166 12.30 -0.45 -6.65
N MET A 167 11.08 -0.54 -6.10
CA MET A 167 10.64 0.35 -5.01
C MET A 167 11.55 0.25 -3.78
N LEU A 168 12.04 -0.94 -3.44
CA LEU A 168 12.89 -1.14 -2.27
C LEU A 168 14.33 -0.65 -2.48
N LYS A 169 14.90 -0.82 -3.67
CA LYS A 169 16.34 -0.69 -3.91
C LYS A 169 16.75 0.50 -4.79
N HIS A 170 15.80 1.23 -5.41
CA HIS A 170 16.18 2.44 -6.15
C HIS A 170 16.83 3.47 -5.22
N ASP A 171 17.73 4.27 -5.73
CA ASP A 171 18.47 5.33 -5.03
C ASP A 171 19.39 4.86 -3.88
N THR A 172 19.49 3.54 -3.61
CA THR A 172 20.50 2.99 -2.70
C THR A 172 21.84 2.87 -3.39
N LYS A 173 22.92 2.67 -2.62
CA LYS A 173 24.26 2.43 -3.21
C LYS A 173 24.28 1.21 -4.14
N ASP A 174 23.45 0.20 -3.89
CA ASP A 174 23.34 -0.99 -4.73
C ASP A 174 22.83 -0.65 -6.15
N ALA A 175 21.98 0.38 -6.28
CA ALA A 175 21.49 0.86 -7.56
C ALA A 175 22.58 1.41 -8.48
N ALA A 176 23.71 1.84 -7.90
CA ALA A 176 24.86 2.32 -8.68
C ALA A 176 25.57 1.18 -9.43
N PHE A 177 25.31 -0.09 -9.09
CA PHE A 177 25.95 -1.23 -9.74
C PHE A 177 25.08 -1.81 -10.87
N PRO A 178 25.47 -1.69 -12.14
CA PRO A 178 24.66 -2.21 -13.28
C PRO A 178 24.34 -3.70 -13.21
N TRP A 179 25.16 -4.47 -12.51
CA TRP A 179 24.97 -5.91 -12.33
C TRP A 179 23.93 -6.26 -11.25
N PHE A 180 23.61 -5.34 -10.36
CA PHE A 180 22.58 -5.54 -9.32
C PHE A 180 21.18 -5.59 -9.94
N ALA A 181 20.96 -4.89 -11.06
CA ALA A 181 19.75 -4.93 -11.85
C ALA A 181 18.49 -4.60 -11.05
N VAL A 182 18.48 -3.41 -10.39
CA VAL A 182 17.31 -2.94 -9.62
C VAL A 182 16.05 -2.97 -10.48
N GLY A 183 15.01 -3.62 -9.97
CA GLY A 183 13.75 -3.79 -10.72
C GLY A 183 13.78 -4.86 -11.81
N ASP A 184 14.82 -5.70 -11.83
CA ASP A 184 14.92 -6.79 -12.80
C ASP A 184 15.58 -8.03 -12.15
N TYR A 185 15.67 -9.10 -12.92
CA TYR A 185 16.34 -10.33 -12.48
C TYR A 185 17.85 -10.17 -12.43
N LYS A 186 18.46 -10.93 -11.52
CA LYS A 186 19.92 -10.95 -11.33
C LYS A 186 20.67 -11.27 -12.62
N LYS A 187 21.80 -10.58 -12.81
CA LYS A 187 22.73 -10.80 -13.95
C LYS A 187 23.92 -11.66 -13.57
N ARG A 188 24.09 -11.99 -12.28
CA ARG A 188 25.18 -12.83 -11.78
C ARG A 188 24.64 -14.03 -11.00
N ALA A 189 25.36 -15.13 -11.01
CA ALA A 189 25.09 -16.26 -10.14
C ALA A 189 25.28 -15.85 -8.68
N ASN A 190 24.44 -16.37 -7.81
CA ASN A 190 24.55 -16.18 -6.37
C ASN A 190 24.27 -17.49 -5.62
N VAL A 191 24.74 -17.53 -4.38
CA VAL A 191 24.57 -18.65 -3.46
C VAL A 191 23.82 -18.14 -2.24
N VAL A 192 22.81 -18.85 -1.80
CA VAL A 192 22.04 -18.53 -0.59
C VAL A 192 22.17 -19.70 0.39
N VAL A 193 22.71 -19.45 1.57
CA VAL A 193 22.93 -20.47 2.62
C VAL A 193 23.68 -21.71 2.07
N GLY A 194 24.76 -21.47 1.29
CA GLY A 194 25.57 -22.53 0.72
C GLY A 194 24.95 -23.30 -0.46
N ARG A 195 23.77 -22.90 -0.93
CA ARG A 195 23.08 -23.54 -2.09
C ARG A 195 23.10 -22.61 -3.29
N GLU A 196 23.46 -23.17 -4.45
CA GLU A 196 23.33 -22.46 -5.71
C GLU A 196 21.85 -22.17 -6.00
N THR A 197 21.58 -20.95 -6.43
CA THR A 197 20.23 -20.56 -6.89
C THR A 197 20.16 -20.72 -8.42
N SER A 198 18.94 -20.59 -9.00
CA SER A 198 18.76 -20.65 -10.46
C SER A 198 19.76 -19.75 -11.17
N LYS A 199 20.35 -20.23 -12.27
CA LYS A 199 21.28 -19.45 -13.09
C LYS A 199 20.57 -18.21 -13.67
N PRO A 200 21.28 -17.10 -13.92
CA PRO A 200 20.65 -15.89 -14.48
C PRO A 200 19.82 -16.16 -15.76
N SER A 201 20.30 -17.05 -16.64
CA SER A 201 19.58 -17.43 -17.86
C SER A 201 18.30 -18.26 -17.63
N GLU A 202 18.14 -18.83 -16.44
CA GLU A 202 17.02 -19.70 -16.08
C GLU A 202 15.97 -18.99 -15.22
N VAL A 203 16.32 -17.88 -14.55
CA VAL A 203 15.46 -17.19 -13.59
C VAL A 203 14.10 -16.84 -14.18
N ALA A 204 14.04 -16.28 -15.38
CA ALA A 204 12.79 -15.88 -16.00
C ALA A 204 11.83 -17.06 -16.25
N ARG A 205 12.37 -18.23 -16.64
CA ARG A 205 11.60 -19.46 -16.81
C ARG A 205 11.08 -19.96 -15.46
N ASP A 206 11.95 -20.01 -14.48
CA ASP A 206 11.65 -20.54 -13.15
C ASP A 206 10.64 -19.66 -12.40
N MET A 207 10.72 -18.34 -12.57
CA MET A 207 9.75 -17.39 -12.03
C MET A 207 8.37 -17.55 -12.68
N ARG A 208 8.28 -17.71 -14.00
CA ARG A 208 6.99 -17.99 -14.65
C ARG A 208 6.34 -19.26 -14.10
N ALA A 209 7.11 -20.35 -14.01
CA ALA A 209 6.62 -21.62 -13.46
C ALA A 209 6.19 -21.50 -11.98
N LEU A 210 6.90 -20.65 -11.19
CA LEU A 210 6.53 -20.35 -9.80
C LEU A 210 5.19 -19.61 -9.73
N LEU A 211 5.04 -18.55 -10.52
CA LEU A 211 3.83 -17.73 -10.56
C LEU A 211 2.61 -18.49 -11.07
N GLU A 212 2.77 -19.33 -12.09
CA GLU A 212 1.70 -20.22 -12.56
C GLU A 212 1.21 -21.12 -11.43
N ARG A 213 2.13 -21.77 -10.70
CA ARG A 213 1.77 -22.63 -9.56
C ARG A 213 1.14 -21.86 -8.40
N TYR A 214 1.64 -20.65 -8.12
CA TYR A 214 1.10 -19.78 -7.07
C TYR A 214 -0.34 -19.38 -7.39
N ASN A 215 -0.55 -18.83 -8.58
CA ASN A 215 -1.86 -18.34 -9.00
C ASN A 215 -2.89 -19.47 -9.23
N ALA A 216 -2.44 -20.70 -9.54
CA ALA A 216 -3.33 -21.85 -9.70
C ALA A 216 -3.90 -22.39 -8.37
N ARG A 217 -3.25 -22.10 -7.24
CA ARG A 217 -3.72 -22.55 -5.90
C ARG A 217 -4.89 -21.75 -5.35
N GLY A 218 -5.29 -20.67 -6.03
CA GLY A 218 -6.19 -19.67 -5.48
C GLY A 218 -5.49 -18.87 -4.37
N ASN A 219 -5.91 -17.64 -4.17
CA ASN A 219 -5.43 -16.87 -3.02
C ASN A 219 -5.91 -17.58 -1.75
N VAL A 220 -4.98 -18.14 -1.01
CA VAL A 220 -5.24 -18.61 0.34
C VAL A 220 -5.26 -17.36 1.21
N THR A 221 -6.41 -16.72 1.27
CA THR A 221 -6.72 -15.63 2.19
C THR A 221 -7.46 -16.18 3.40
#